data_dadfabbc19064805bb961f3fe1775841
#
_entry.id   dadfabbc19064805bb961f3fe1775841
#
_cell.length_a   1.000
_cell.length_b   1.000
_cell.length_c   1.000
_cell.angle_alpha   90.00
_cell.angle_beta   90.00
_cell.angle_gamma   90.00
#
_symmetry.space_group_name_H-M   'P 1'
#
loop_
_entity.id
_entity.type
_entity.pdbx_description
1 polymer ?
#
loop_
_entity_poly.entity_id
_entity_poly.type
_entity_poly.pdbx_seq_one_letter_code
_entity_poly.pdbx_strand_id
1 'polypeptide(L)'
;MITERQLSILNAIVEDYVDFGQPIGSKTLIHRHNLDVSPATIRNEMKYLEEMNFIEKTHTSSGRTPSELGFRYYVNRLLEQTSHQSQNKIQRLNQL
;
A
#
# COMPACT_ATOMS: atom_id res chain seq x y z
N MET A 1 10.19 7.78 -8.87
CA MET A 1 10.38 7.54 -7.43
C MET A 1 9.05 7.73 -6.71
N ILE A 2 8.69 6.80 -5.86
CA ILE A 2 7.41 6.84 -5.15
C ILE A 2 7.47 7.85 -4.00
N THR A 3 6.43 8.68 -3.87
CA THR A 3 6.32 9.64 -2.76
C THR A 3 5.76 8.95 -1.52
N GLU A 4 5.89 9.60 -0.34
CA GLU A 4 5.31 9.06 0.89
C GLU A 4 3.80 8.90 0.79
N ARG A 5 3.13 9.87 0.14
CA ARG A 5 1.68 9.77 -0.08
C ARG A 5 1.34 8.59 -0.97
N GLN A 6 2.08 8.40 -2.07
CA GLN A 6 1.88 7.27 -2.97
C GLN A 6 2.14 5.95 -2.27
N LEU A 7 3.18 5.89 -1.45
CA LEU A 7 3.49 4.70 -0.67
C LEU A 7 2.37 4.37 0.32
N SER A 8 1.85 5.38 1.00
CA SER A 8 0.73 5.21 1.93
C SER A 8 -0.51 4.65 1.22
N ILE A 9 -0.80 5.17 0.03
CA ILE A 9 -1.94 4.70 -0.76
C ILE A 9 -1.69 3.27 -1.26
N LEU A 10 -0.49 2.97 -1.73
CA LEU A 10 -0.13 1.62 -2.16
C LEU A 10 -0.28 0.63 -1.00
N ASN A 11 0.24 0.98 0.16
CA ASN A 11 0.11 0.13 1.35
C ASN A 11 -1.35 -0.14 1.69
N ALA A 12 -2.20 0.89 1.63
CA ALA A 12 -3.62 0.74 1.89
C ALA A 12 -4.29 -0.20 0.88
N ILE A 13 -3.93 -0.09 -0.39
CA ILE A 13 -4.47 -0.95 -1.45
C ILE A 13 -4.06 -2.40 -1.22
N VAL A 14 -2.78 -2.64 -0.89
CA VAL A 14 -2.28 -4.00 -0.64
C VAL A 14 -2.95 -4.60 0.59
N GLU A 15 -3.00 -3.85 1.68
CA GLU A 15 -3.60 -4.32 2.93
C GLU A 15 -5.09 -4.62 2.77
N ASP A 16 -5.81 -3.77 2.04
CA ASP A 16 -7.21 -3.99 1.75
C ASP A 16 -7.42 -5.26 0.92
N TYR A 17 -6.57 -5.46 -0.08
CA TYR A 17 -6.68 -6.65 -0.92
C TYR A 17 -6.37 -7.92 -0.13
N VAL A 18 -5.39 -7.87 0.75
CA VAL A 18 -5.07 -9.02 1.64
C VAL A 18 -6.26 -9.35 2.53
N ASP A 19 -6.91 -8.34 3.07
CA ASP A 19 -8.02 -8.55 4.02
C ASP A 19 -9.31 -8.99 3.33
N PHE A 20 -9.61 -8.45 2.16
CA PHE A 20 -10.93 -8.65 1.54
C PHE A 20 -10.89 -9.40 0.21
N GLY A 21 -9.73 -9.49 -0.44
CA GLY A 21 -9.59 -10.21 -1.70
C GLY A 21 -10.36 -9.62 -2.86
N GLN A 22 -10.70 -8.34 -2.80
CA GLN A 22 -11.51 -7.68 -3.81
C GLN A 22 -10.81 -6.40 -4.31
N PRO A 23 -11.04 -6.04 -5.59
CA PRO A 23 -10.58 -4.73 -6.07
C PRO A 23 -11.23 -3.60 -5.29
N ILE A 24 -10.51 -2.51 -5.11
CA ILE A 24 -10.99 -1.38 -4.33
C ILE A 24 -11.01 -0.10 -5.15
N GLY A 25 -12.09 0.66 -5.05
CA GLY A 25 -12.22 1.98 -5.64
C GLY A 25 -11.75 3.08 -4.71
N SER A 26 -11.58 4.28 -5.25
CA SER A 26 -11.01 5.41 -4.50
C SER A 26 -11.82 5.82 -3.28
N LYS A 27 -13.14 5.87 -3.41
CA LYS A 27 -14.01 6.28 -2.29
C LYS A 27 -13.94 5.30 -1.14
N THR A 28 -14.02 4.00 -1.46
CA THR A 28 -13.95 2.96 -0.45
C THR A 28 -12.59 2.96 0.23
N LEU A 29 -11.53 3.17 -0.54
CA LEU A 29 -10.17 3.22 0.00
C LEU A 29 -10.01 4.36 1.01
N ILE A 30 -10.48 5.56 0.66
CA ILE A 30 -10.42 6.71 1.56
C ILE A 30 -11.19 6.41 2.85
N HIS A 31 -12.41 5.91 2.73
CA HIS A 31 -13.28 5.68 3.88
C HIS A 31 -12.76 4.56 4.77
N ARG A 32 -12.39 3.42 4.17
CA ARG A 32 -12.00 2.24 4.94
C ARG A 32 -10.65 2.41 5.63
N HIS A 33 -9.73 3.13 4.99
CA HIS A 33 -8.39 3.32 5.53
C HIS A 33 -8.17 4.70 6.14
N ASN A 34 -9.24 5.48 6.24
CA ASN A 34 -9.22 6.80 6.89
C ASN A 34 -8.13 7.70 6.34
N LEU A 35 -8.02 7.77 5.01
CA LEU A 35 -7.01 8.57 4.34
C LEU A 35 -7.43 10.04 4.32
N ASP A 36 -6.49 10.92 4.66
CA ASP A 36 -6.75 12.36 4.68
C ASP A 36 -6.40 12.99 3.33
N VAL A 37 -7.15 12.57 2.29
CA VAL A 37 -6.98 13.08 0.94
C VAL A 37 -8.34 13.19 0.27
N SER A 38 -8.46 14.11 -0.69
CA SER A 38 -9.70 14.26 -1.46
C SER A 38 -9.85 13.11 -2.46
N PRO A 39 -11.08 12.82 -2.91
CA PRO A 39 -11.28 11.82 -3.96
C PRO A 39 -10.53 12.14 -5.26
N ALA A 40 -10.41 13.41 -5.61
CA ALA A 40 -9.66 13.81 -6.80
C ALA A 40 -8.16 13.50 -6.64
N THR A 41 -7.60 13.80 -5.47
CA THR A 41 -6.20 13.53 -5.19
C THR A 41 -5.90 12.03 -5.23
N ILE A 42 -6.76 11.21 -4.59
CA ILE A 42 -6.51 9.78 -4.56
C ILE A 42 -6.60 9.16 -5.95
N ARG A 43 -7.52 9.64 -6.79
CA ARG A 43 -7.60 9.15 -8.18
C ARG A 43 -6.35 9.49 -8.98
N ASN A 44 -5.80 10.69 -8.78
CA ASN A 44 -4.56 11.08 -9.44
C ASN A 44 -3.38 10.22 -8.96
N GLU A 45 -3.28 10.00 -7.67
CA GLU A 45 -2.21 9.17 -7.11
C GLU A 45 -2.33 7.71 -7.56
N MET A 46 -3.56 7.18 -7.63
CA MET A 46 -3.79 5.84 -8.15
C MET A 46 -3.39 5.73 -9.63
N LYS A 47 -3.61 6.78 -10.40
CA LYS A 47 -3.18 6.83 -11.79
C LYS A 47 -1.66 6.73 -11.91
N TYR A 48 -0.94 7.47 -11.06
CA TYR A 48 0.52 7.37 -11.02
C TYR A 48 1.00 5.99 -10.63
N LEU A 49 0.37 5.38 -9.63
CA LEU A 49 0.73 4.03 -9.20
C LEU A 49 0.46 3.01 -10.31
N GLU A 50 -0.60 3.20 -11.07
CA GLU A 50 -0.91 2.36 -12.23
C GLU A 50 0.13 2.52 -13.32
N GLU A 51 0.55 3.75 -13.61
CA GLU A 51 1.59 4.03 -14.60
C GLU A 51 2.94 3.44 -14.19
N MET A 52 3.23 3.39 -12.89
CA MET A 52 4.42 2.77 -12.35
C MET A 52 4.30 1.24 -12.25
N ASN A 53 3.17 0.67 -12.65
CA ASN A 53 2.88 -0.76 -12.61
C ASN A 53 2.81 -1.35 -11.22
N PHE A 54 2.51 -0.53 -10.21
CA PHE A 54 2.33 -1.02 -8.84
C PHE A 54 0.91 -1.49 -8.56
N ILE A 55 -0.06 -0.98 -9.31
CA ILE A 55 -1.46 -1.43 -9.20
C ILE A 55 -2.02 -1.66 -10.60
N GLU A 56 -3.10 -2.43 -10.67
CA GLU A 56 -3.72 -2.81 -11.93
C GLU A 56 -5.21 -2.49 -11.91
N LYS A 57 -5.70 -2.03 -13.07
CA LYS A 57 -7.12 -1.82 -13.28
C LYS A 57 -7.80 -3.15 -13.55
N THR A 58 -8.92 -3.40 -12.88
CA THR A 58 -9.67 -4.63 -13.08
C THR A 58 -10.73 -4.45 -14.18
N HIS A 59 -11.35 -5.56 -14.57
CA HIS A 59 -12.42 -5.56 -15.56
C HIS A 59 -13.68 -4.88 -15.06
N THR A 60 -13.82 -4.72 -13.76
CA THR A 60 -15.00 -4.09 -13.15
C THR A 60 -14.71 -2.63 -12.82
N SER A 61 -15.10 -1.77 -13.73
CA SER A 61 -15.17 -0.31 -13.65
C SER A 61 -14.02 0.40 -12.92
N SER A 62 -14.16 0.74 -11.64
CA SER A 62 -13.24 1.64 -10.96
C SER A 62 -12.31 0.94 -9.96
N GLY A 63 -12.41 -0.37 -9.82
CA GLY A 63 -11.60 -1.11 -8.85
C GLY A 63 -10.14 -1.26 -9.26
N ARG A 64 -9.25 -1.27 -8.28
CA ARG A 64 -7.82 -1.50 -8.47
C ARG A 64 -7.35 -2.62 -7.55
N THR A 65 -6.40 -3.40 -8.04
CA THR A 65 -5.71 -4.43 -7.25
C THR A 65 -4.22 -4.17 -7.28
N PRO A 66 -3.47 -4.61 -6.26
CA PRO A 66 -2.01 -4.52 -6.35
C PRO A 66 -1.50 -5.46 -7.44
N SER A 67 -0.49 -5.01 -8.18
CA SER A 67 0.22 -5.88 -9.11
C SER A 67 1.21 -6.74 -8.33
N GLU A 68 1.82 -7.71 -9.01
CA GLU A 68 2.91 -8.49 -8.41
C GLU A 68 4.04 -7.57 -7.95
N LEU A 69 4.40 -6.58 -8.77
CA LEU A 69 5.46 -5.62 -8.45
C LEU A 69 5.07 -4.78 -7.22
N GLY A 70 3.85 -4.29 -7.17
CA GLY A 70 3.37 -3.50 -6.04
C GLY A 70 3.33 -4.30 -4.75
N PHE A 71 2.87 -5.54 -4.82
CA PHE A 71 2.84 -6.43 -3.66
C PHE A 71 4.25 -6.71 -3.15
N ARG A 72 5.19 -6.98 -4.07
CA ARG A 72 6.59 -7.23 -3.71
C ARG A 72 7.23 -6.00 -3.07
N TYR A 73 6.95 -4.82 -3.59
CA TYR A 73 7.45 -3.57 -3.03
C TYR A 73 6.96 -3.40 -1.59
N TYR A 74 5.67 -3.64 -1.36
CA TYR A 74 5.07 -3.57 -0.03
C TYR A 74 5.74 -4.56 0.93
N VAL A 75 5.88 -5.81 0.52
CA VAL A 75 6.48 -6.86 1.36
C VAL A 75 7.92 -6.52 1.69
N ASN A 76 8.70 -6.06 0.71
CA ASN A 76 10.09 -5.70 0.95
C ASN A 76 10.22 -4.57 1.96
N ARG A 77 9.36 -3.55 1.86
CA ARG A 77 9.35 -2.46 2.83
C ARG A 77 8.98 -2.95 4.22
N LEU A 78 7.99 -3.82 4.30
CA LEU A 78 7.55 -4.41 5.58
C LEU A 78 8.67 -5.22 6.22
N LEU A 79 9.38 -6.03 5.44
CA LEU A 79 10.50 -6.84 5.93
C LEU A 79 11.65 -5.97 6.44
N GLU A 80 11.96 -4.89 5.76
CA GLU A 80 12.98 -3.94 6.21
C GLU A 80 12.63 -3.38 7.58
N GLN A 81 11.39 -2.95 7.77
CA GLN A 81 10.92 -2.40 9.05
C GLN A 81 10.95 -3.46 10.14
N THR A 82 10.49 -4.67 9.84
CA THR A 82 10.44 -5.76 10.79
C THR A 82 11.85 -6.21 11.20
N SER A 83 12.77 -6.32 10.24
CA SER A 83 14.17 -6.67 10.52
C SER A 83 14.81 -5.65 11.45
N HIS A 84 14.58 -4.37 11.19
CA HIS A 84 15.12 -3.30 12.02
C HIS A 84 14.58 -3.37 13.45
N GLN A 85 13.28 -3.59 13.60
CA GLN A 85 12.66 -3.74 14.92
C GLN A 85 13.16 -4.99 15.65
N SER A 86 13.33 -6.09 14.94
CA SER A 86 13.84 -7.34 15.51
C SER A 86 15.25 -7.18 16.03
N GLN A 87 16.12 -6.50 15.29
CA GLN A 87 17.48 -6.22 15.72
C GLN A 87 17.52 -5.38 16.99
N ASN A 88 16.65 -4.38 17.07
CA ASN A 88 16.54 -3.54 18.27
C ASN A 88 16.11 -4.35 19.48
N LYS A 89 15.16 -5.27 19.33
CA LYS A 89 14.71 -6.14 20.41
C LYS A 89 15.80 -7.06 20.89
N ILE A 90 16.57 -7.65 19.96
CA ILE A 90 17.69 -8.53 20.30
C ILE A 90 18.75 -7.77 21.09
N GLN A 91 19.08 -6.55 20.68
CA GLN A 91 20.04 -5.72 21.39
C GLN A 91 19.59 -5.42 22.81
N ARG A 92 18.31 -5.12 23.00
CA ARG A 92 17.75 -4.86 24.34
C ARG A 92 17.84 -6.08 25.23
N LEU A 93 17.55 -7.26 24.70
CA LEU A 93 17.64 -8.51 25.46
C LEU A 93 19.08 -8.82 25.84
N ASN A 94 20.04 -8.52 24.99
CA ASN A 94 21.45 -8.75 25.26
C ASN A 94 22.00 -7.81 26.31
N GLN A 95 21.35 -6.69 26.55
CA GLN A 95 21.75 -5.73 27.59
C GLN A 95 21.20 -6.06 28.97
N LEU A 96 20.29 -7.00 29.05
CA LEU A 96 19.73 -7.47 30.31
C LEU A 96 20.59 -8.56 30.93
#